data_dae4a023423047b23ff62c0bd759a6f5
#
_entry.id   dae4a023423047b23ff62c0bd759a6f5
#
_cell.length_a   1.000
_cell.length_b   1.000
_cell.length_c   1.000
_cell.angle_alpha   90.00
_cell.angle_beta   90.00
_cell.angle_gamma   90.00
#
_symmetry.space_group_name_H-M   'P 1'
#
loop_
_entity.id
_entity.type
_entity.pdbx_description
1 polymer ?
#
loop_
_entity_poly.entity_id
_entity_poly.type
_entity_poly.pdbx_seq_one_letter_code
_entity_poly.pdbx_strand_id
1 'polypeptide(L)'
;VDVCSFKNENGESCCPADGKVCTGDYIVSVDGMEISKRSELLDIVAESQGDSLSVRYIRDGEEKACSITPEKNENGAYLLGAWVKDDVSGIGTVTFVDGTNFMALGHSVSDIDTGVMMRCSTGGVYTTDITNISKSYSSEPGRLQGSIAYRRSLVGIIDGNSASGIYGHLDTNYCQAKYGDAERMYIARGHEVRKGQAYIYSRMSGELEKYEIDIEYVDRNSSDKNIEFHVTDDALIDLTGGVVQGMSGSPIIQDGKIIGAVTHVFVDDPTRGYGIFIENMLEE
;
A
#
# COMPACT_ATOMS: atom_id res chain seq x y z
N VAL A 1 13.84 -8.03 0.64
CA VAL A 1 14.47 -9.37 0.74
C VAL A 1 13.87 -10.15 1.89
N ASP A 2 13.69 -11.44 1.71
CA ASP A 2 13.37 -12.40 2.77
C ASP A 2 14.28 -13.63 2.62
N VAL A 3 14.99 -14.02 3.69
CA VAL A 3 16.02 -15.09 3.63
C VAL A 3 15.35 -16.45 3.77
N CYS A 4 15.71 -17.38 2.88
CA CYS A 4 15.12 -18.72 2.83
C CYS A 4 16.16 -19.80 2.48
N SER A 5 16.00 -20.97 3.08
CA SER A 5 16.80 -22.15 2.73
C SER A 5 16.22 -22.90 1.54
N PHE A 6 17.11 -23.55 0.78
CA PHE A 6 16.74 -24.47 -0.30
C PHE A 6 17.62 -25.71 -0.26
N LYS A 7 17.29 -26.74 -1.04
CA LYS A 7 18.14 -27.91 -1.18
C LYS A 7 19.11 -27.71 -2.35
N ASN A 8 20.41 -27.91 -2.08
CA ASN A 8 21.45 -27.86 -3.11
C ASN A 8 21.45 -29.13 -3.98
N GLU A 9 22.31 -29.20 -4.98
CA GLU A 9 22.43 -30.34 -5.91
C GLU A 9 22.72 -31.69 -5.21
N ASN A 10 23.24 -31.67 -3.98
CA ASN A 10 23.50 -32.85 -3.16
C ASN A 10 22.34 -33.24 -2.24
N GLY A 11 21.22 -32.47 -2.27
CA GLY A 11 20.06 -32.64 -1.39
C GLY A 11 20.24 -32.07 0.02
N GLU A 12 21.33 -31.34 0.27
CA GLU A 12 21.60 -30.71 1.57
C GLU A 12 20.90 -29.33 1.64
N SER A 13 20.40 -28.98 2.84
CA SER A 13 19.80 -27.66 3.06
C SER A 13 20.90 -26.60 3.15
N CYS A 14 20.80 -25.57 2.32
CA CYS A 14 21.73 -24.45 2.30
C CYS A 14 21.01 -23.11 2.21
N CYS A 15 21.69 -22.05 2.63
CA CYS A 15 21.22 -20.68 2.53
C CYS A 15 22.41 -19.73 2.39
N PRO A 16 22.91 -19.45 1.17
CA PRO A 16 24.08 -18.60 0.95
C PRO A 16 23.93 -17.16 1.50
N ALA A 17 22.70 -16.66 1.56
CA ALA A 17 22.37 -15.33 2.07
C ALA A 17 22.33 -15.23 3.60
N ASP A 18 22.31 -16.38 4.32
CA ASP A 18 22.20 -16.42 5.77
C ASP A 18 23.35 -15.65 6.46
N GLY A 19 22.99 -14.83 7.45
CA GLY A 19 23.92 -13.96 8.17
C GLY A 19 24.55 -12.82 7.36
N LYS A 20 24.19 -12.66 6.07
CA LYS A 20 24.71 -11.61 5.17
C LYS A 20 23.67 -10.54 4.88
N VAL A 21 22.52 -10.95 4.39
CA VAL A 21 21.34 -10.08 4.26
C VAL A 21 20.25 -10.56 5.23
N CYS A 22 19.29 -9.68 5.52
CA CYS A 22 18.17 -9.95 6.41
C CYS A 22 16.86 -9.58 5.75
N THR A 23 15.76 -10.08 6.27
CA THR A 23 14.40 -9.64 5.92
C THR A 23 14.31 -8.12 6.11
N GLY A 24 13.77 -7.43 5.10
CA GLY A 24 13.67 -5.98 5.08
C GLY A 24 14.83 -5.25 4.36
N ASP A 25 15.93 -5.91 4.02
CA ASP A 25 17.01 -5.29 3.23
C ASP A 25 16.56 -4.97 1.80
N TYR A 26 17.04 -3.85 1.27
CA TYR A 26 16.85 -3.46 -0.14
C TYR A 26 18.16 -3.65 -0.89
N ILE A 27 18.22 -4.60 -1.84
CA ILE A 27 19.36 -4.77 -2.73
C ILE A 27 19.40 -3.59 -3.70
N VAL A 28 20.54 -2.90 -3.75
CA VAL A 28 20.77 -1.70 -4.59
C VAL A 28 21.64 -2.04 -5.79
N SER A 29 22.68 -2.86 -5.60
CA SER A 29 23.54 -3.27 -6.69
C SER A 29 24.20 -4.62 -6.43
N VAL A 30 24.58 -5.31 -7.52
CA VAL A 30 25.36 -6.55 -7.49
C VAL A 30 26.52 -6.40 -8.46
N ASP A 31 27.73 -6.65 -8.00
CA ASP A 31 28.99 -6.46 -8.74
C ASP A 31 29.10 -5.09 -9.43
N GLY A 32 28.59 -4.04 -8.74
CA GLY A 32 28.59 -2.69 -9.22
C GLY A 32 27.50 -2.33 -10.24
N MET A 33 26.68 -3.29 -10.66
CA MET A 33 25.49 -3.07 -11.49
C MET A 33 24.29 -2.73 -10.61
N GLU A 34 23.66 -1.59 -10.85
CA GLU A 34 22.44 -1.21 -10.13
C GLU A 34 21.28 -2.15 -10.47
N ILE A 35 20.53 -2.53 -9.44
CA ILE A 35 19.37 -3.42 -9.53
C ILE A 35 18.10 -2.63 -9.30
N SER A 36 17.22 -2.61 -10.29
CA SER A 36 15.89 -2.01 -10.23
C SER A 36 14.76 -3.03 -10.37
N LYS A 37 15.06 -4.23 -10.89
CA LYS A 37 14.09 -5.29 -11.10
C LYS A 37 14.65 -6.64 -10.63
N ARG A 38 13.74 -7.47 -10.13
CA ARG A 38 14.08 -8.84 -9.74
C ARG A 38 14.72 -9.65 -10.87
N SER A 39 14.25 -9.47 -12.11
CA SER A 39 14.82 -10.16 -13.29
C SER A 39 16.30 -9.88 -13.47
N GLU A 40 16.74 -8.64 -13.29
CA GLU A 40 18.15 -8.25 -13.39
C GLU A 40 19.01 -8.99 -12.36
N LEU A 41 18.52 -9.08 -11.12
CA LEU A 41 19.20 -9.85 -10.08
C LEU A 41 19.29 -11.34 -10.44
N LEU A 42 18.21 -11.94 -10.94
CA LEU A 42 18.18 -13.36 -11.30
C LEU A 42 19.14 -13.65 -12.45
N ASP A 43 19.23 -12.75 -13.45
CA ASP A 43 20.15 -12.89 -14.57
C ASP A 43 21.62 -12.85 -14.10
N ILE A 44 21.97 -11.88 -13.25
CA ILE A 44 23.32 -11.76 -12.67
C ILE A 44 23.67 -13.03 -11.85
N VAL A 45 22.75 -13.50 -11.03
CA VAL A 45 22.98 -14.71 -10.22
C VAL A 45 23.18 -15.95 -11.11
N ALA A 46 22.41 -16.07 -12.19
CA ALA A 46 22.58 -17.16 -13.15
C ALA A 46 23.91 -17.07 -13.92
N GLU A 47 24.30 -15.87 -14.35
CA GLU A 47 25.54 -15.62 -15.08
C GLU A 47 26.80 -15.79 -14.22
N SER A 48 26.70 -15.64 -12.91
CA SER A 48 27.81 -15.81 -11.97
C SER A 48 28.43 -17.20 -11.97
N GLN A 49 27.66 -18.21 -12.40
CA GLN A 49 28.04 -19.63 -12.39
C GLN A 49 28.61 -20.13 -11.05
N GLY A 50 28.19 -19.49 -9.93
CA GLY A 50 28.62 -19.82 -8.59
C GLY A 50 29.81 -19.01 -8.11
N ASP A 51 30.29 -18.05 -8.87
CA ASP A 51 31.29 -17.07 -8.41
C ASP A 51 30.65 -16.16 -7.34
N SER A 52 31.50 -15.69 -6.41
CA SER A 52 31.07 -14.83 -5.31
C SER A 52 30.68 -13.45 -5.81
N LEU A 53 29.47 -13.01 -5.51
CA LEU A 53 28.88 -11.73 -5.87
C LEU A 53 29.03 -10.71 -4.76
N SER A 54 29.44 -9.48 -5.10
CA SER A 54 29.44 -8.34 -4.19
C SER A 54 28.07 -7.68 -4.19
N VAL A 55 27.33 -7.78 -3.10
CA VAL A 55 25.97 -7.26 -2.97
C VAL A 55 25.98 -6.01 -2.08
N ARG A 56 25.49 -4.88 -2.61
CA ARG A 56 25.22 -3.66 -1.85
C ARG A 56 23.72 -3.60 -1.56
N TYR A 57 23.39 -3.25 -0.33
CA TYR A 57 22.02 -3.19 0.14
C TYR A 57 21.83 -2.08 1.18
N ILE A 58 20.58 -1.64 1.36
CA ILE A 58 20.18 -0.68 2.40
C ILE A 58 19.50 -1.45 3.52
N ARG A 59 19.96 -1.25 4.75
CA ARG A 59 19.36 -1.73 6.00
C ARG A 59 19.24 -0.56 6.97
N ASP A 60 18.03 -0.34 7.50
CA ASP A 60 17.75 0.77 8.44
C ASP A 60 18.18 2.15 7.91
N GLY A 61 18.06 2.36 6.59
CA GLY A 61 18.47 3.60 5.92
C GLY A 61 19.98 3.72 5.65
N GLU A 62 20.81 2.79 6.10
CA GLU A 62 22.27 2.77 5.89
C GLU A 62 22.63 1.82 4.74
N GLU A 63 23.54 2.27 3.88
CA GLU A 63 24.11 1.42 2.84
C GLU A 63 25.19 0.50 3.41
N LYS A 64 25.07 -0.79 3.10
CA LYS A 64 25.95 -1.87 3.54
C LYS A 64 26.36 -2.73 2.34
N ALA A 65 27.40 -3.52 2.51
CA ALA A 65 27.84 -4.47 1.48
C ALA A 65 28.23 -5.81 2.12
N CYS A 66 27.98 -6.88 1.37
CA CYS A 66 28.43 -8.22 1.73
C CYS A 66 28.82 -9.00 0.46
N SER A 67 29.41 -10.16 0.65
CA SER A 67 29.71 -11.09 -0.44
C SER A 67 28.88 -12.34 -0.27
N ILE A 68 28.15 -12.73 -1.33
CA ILE A 68 27.30 -13.93 -1.35
C ILE A 68 27.75 -14.82 -2.51
N THR A 69 28.04 -16.08 -2.21
CA THR A 69 28.39 -17.07 -3.24
C THR A 69 27.15 -17.91 -3.51
N PRO A 70 26.55 -17.81 -4.70
CA PRO A 70 25.36 -18.60 -5.03
C PRO A 70 25.68 -20.10 -5.04
N GLU A 71 24.68 -20.92 -4.65
CA GLU A 71 24.77 -22.36 -4.75
C GLU A 71 23.72 -22.92 -5.72
N LYS A 72 24.04 -24.03 -6.39
CA LYS A 72 23.10 -24.74 -7.25
C LYS A 72 22.05 -25.47 -6.44
N ASN A 73 20.80 -25.33 -6.84
CA ASN A 73 19.71 -26.15 -6.32
C ASN A 73 19.63 -27.51 -7.05
N GLU A 74 18.72 -28.37 -6.60
CA GLU A 74 18.47 -29.70 -7.20
C GLU A 74 18.15 -29.66 -8.71
N ASN A 75 17.69 -28.52 -9.23
CA ASN A 75 17.38 -28.30 -10.64
C ASN A 75 18.54 -27.68 -11.45
N GLY A 76 19.70 -27.48 -10.82
CA GLY A 76 20.89 -26.90 -11.44
C GLY A 76 20.89 -25.39 -11.56
N ALA A 77 19.92 -24.67 -10.97
CA ALA A 77 19.87 -23.22 -10.95
C ALA A 77 20.66 -22.65 -9.78
N TYR A 78 21.42 -21.60 -10.00
CA TYR A 78 22.13 -20.88 -8.95
C TYR A 78 21.17 -19.98 -8.17
N LEU A 79 21.22 -20.08 -6.85
CA LEU A 79 20.34 -19.32 -5.93
C LEU A 79 21.14 -18.66 -4.82
N LEU A 80 20.68 -17.51 -4.35
CA LEU A 80 21.23 -16.81 -3.19
C LEU A 80 20.66 -17.31 -1.86
N GLY A 81 19.52 -18.00 -1.86
CA GLY A 81 18.78 -18.33 -0.64
C GLY A 81 18.01 -17.11 -0.10
N ALA A 82 17.46 -16.32 -0.99
CA ALA A 82 16.66 -15.15 -0.66
C ALA A 82 15.49 -14.98 -1.63
N TRP A 83 14.31 -14.70 -1.09
CA TRP A 83 13.18 -14.18 -1.87
C TRP A 83 13.33 -12.68 -2.05
N VAL A 84 13.19 -12.19 -3.26
CA VAL A 84 13.25 -10.77 -3.61
C VAL A 84 11.96 -10.38 -4.29
N LYS A 85 11.36 -9.30 -3.79
CA LYS A 85 10.18 -8.65 -4.37
C LYS A 85 10.62 -7.33 -4.98
N ASP A 86 10.15 -7.00 -6.16
CA ASP A 86 10.42 -5.73 -6.86
C ASP A 86 9.15 -4.94 -7.14
N ASP A 87 7.98 -5.53 -6.90
CA ASP A 87 6.69 -4.86 -7.03
C ASP A 87 5.75 -5.20 -5.86
N VAL A 88 4.86 -4.26 -5.56
CA VAL A 88 3.72 -4.46 -4.67
C VAL A 88 2.49 -3.91 -5.37
N SER A 89 1.42 -4.67 -5.31
CA SER A 89 0.11 -4.23 -5.80
C SER A 89 -0.94 -4.41 -4.72
N GLY A 90 -1.90 -3.49 -4.69
CA GLY A 90 -3.01 -3.51 -3.73
C GLY A 90 -4.22 -2.77 -4.27
N ILE A 91 -5.33 -2.92 -3.59
CA ILE A 91 -6.56 -2.16 -3.83
C ILE A 91 -6.69 -1.12 -2.73
N GLY A 92 -6.98 0.10 -3.12
CA GLY A 92 -7.24 1.20 -2.21
C GLY A 92 -8.08 2.28 -2.87
N THR A 93 -8.34 3.35 -2.15
CA THR A 93 -9.20 4.42 -2.62
C THR A 93 -8.41 5.71 -2.81
N VAL A 94 -8.63 6.39 -3.93
CA VAL A 94 -8.19 7.78 -4.14
C VAL A 94 -9.06 8.67 -3.26
N THR A 95 -8.43 9.43 -2.36
CA THR A 95 -9.11 10.27 -1.39
C THR A 95 -9.66 11.52 -2.04
N PHE A 96 -8.83 12.20 -2.82
CA PHE A 96 -9.21 13.38 -3.59
C PHE A 96 -8.34 13.55 -4.83
N VAL A 97 -8.83 14.37 -5.74
CA VAL A 97 -8.12 14.80 -6.94
C VAL A 97 -8.20 16.34 -7.01
N ASP A 98 -7.06 17.01 -7.19
CA ASP A 98 -6.96 18.43 -7.44
C ASP A 98 -6.22 18.69 -8.77
N GLY A 99 -6.96 19.12 -9.79
CA GLY A 99 -6.48 19.12 -11.16
C GLY A 99 -6.21 17.72 -11.67
N THR A 100 -4.94 17.36 -11.85
CA THR A 100 -4.49 15.98 -12.12
C THR A 100 -3.86 15.32 -10.92
N ASN A 101 -3.47 16.08 -9.89
CA ASN A 101 -2.82 15.54 -8.71
C ASN A 101 -3.82 14.77 -7.85
N PHE A 102 -3.39 13.65 -7.29
CA PHE A 102 -4.19 12.86 -6.37
C PHE A 102 -3.42 12.50 -5.11
N MET A 103 -4.17 12.23 -4.06
CA MET A 103 -3.70 11.49 -2.89
C MET A 103 -4.65 10.35 -2.57
N ALA A 104 -4.09 9.27 -2.01
CA ALA A 104 -4.83 8.04 -1.75
C ALA A 104 -4.34 7.34 -0.47
N LEU A 105 -5.13 6.42 0.04
CA LEU A 105 -4.86 5.49 1.15
C LEU A 105 -4.87 6.11 2.54
N GLY A 106 -4.27 7.27 2.77
CA GLY A 106 -4.13 7.87 4.10
C GLY A 106 -3.09 7.20 5.01
N HIS A 107 -2.35 6.23 4.49
CA HIS A 107 -1.23 5.56 5.14
C HIS A 107 -0.23 5.07 4.11
N SER A 108 1.00 4.81 4.51
CA SER A 108 2.03 4.29 3.60
C SER A 108 1.68 2.90 3.06
N VAL A 109 2.16 2.63 1.84
CA VAL A 109 2.28 1.25 1.36
C VAL A 109 3.54 0.66 1.98
N SER A 110 3.36 -0.40 2.77
CA SER A 110 4.43 -1.08 3.47
C SER A 110 4.50 -2.55 3.06
N ASP A 111 5.68 -3.12 3.14
CA ASP A 111 5.85 -4.55 2.94
C ASP A 111 5.14 -5.31 4.06
N ILE A 112 4.32 -6.30 3.70
CA ILE A 112 3.42 -7.00 4.64
C ILE A 112 4.18 -7.86 5.65
N ASP A 113 5.37 -8.35 5.26
CA ASP A 113 6.16 -9.26 6.10
C ASP A 113 7.03 -8.49 7.09
N THR A 114 7.48 -7.29 6.72
CA THR A 114 8.40 -6.48 7.54
C THR A 114 7.76 -5.26 8.19
N GLY A 115 6.61 -4.80 7.67
CA GLY A 115 6.00 -3.52 8.07
C GLY A 115 6.78 -2.28 7.61
N VAL A 116 7.88 -2.45 6.89
CA VAL A 116 8.71 -1.33 6.44
C VAL A 116 8.05 -0.62 5.26
N MET A 117 7.98 0.72 5.33
CA MET A 117 7.46 1.54 4.24
C MET A 117 8.29 1.33 2.97
N MET A 118 7.60 1.01 1.88
CA MET A 118 8.26 0.76 0.60
C MET A 118 8.68 2.06 -0.08
N ARG A 119 9.91 2.09 -0.56
CA ARG A 119 10.37 3.17 -1.45
C ARG A 119 9.73 2.99 -2.81
N CYS A 120 8.99 3.98 -3.27
CA CYS A 120 8.40 4.01 -4.60
C CYS A 120 9.33 4.81 -5.53
N SER A 121 9.92 4.15 -6.52
CA SER A 121 10.65 4.84 -7.61
C SER A 121 9.72 5.16 -8.77
N THR A 122 8.77 4.26 -9.07
CA THR A 122 7.69 4.45 -10.05
C THR A 122 6.54 3.52 -9.71
N GLY A 123 5.32 3.98 -9.88
CA GLY A 123 4.13 3.16 -9.68
C GLY A 123 3.02 3.55 -10.65
N GLY A 124 2.15 2.61 -10.97
CA GLY A 124 0.97 2.87 -11.80
C GLY A 124 -0.32 2.86 -10.99
N VAL A 125 -1.21 3.79 -11.29
CA VAL A 125 -2.59 3.79 -10.81
C VAL A 125 -3.47 3.16 -11.87
N TYR A 126 -4.25 2.17 -11.46
CA TYR A 126 -5.12 1.41 -12.35
C TYR A 126 -6.55 1.43 -11.86
N THR A 127 -7.51 1.51 -12.79
CA THR A 127 -8.91 1.25 -12.41
C THR A 127 -9.08 -0.23 -12.09
N THR A 128 -9.88 -0.50 -11.07
CA THR A 128 -10.12 -1.85 -10.58
C THR A 128 -11.62 -2.11 -10.51
N ASP A 129 -12.05 -3.24 -11.06
CA ASP A 129 -13.42 -3.72 -10.89
C ASP A 129 -13.47 -4.57 -9.62
N ILE A 130 -14.28 -4.17 -8.66
CA ILE A 130 -14.52 -4.95 -7.44
C ILE A 130 -15.40 -6.15 -7.81
N THR A 131 -14.85 -7.34 -7.63
CA THR A 131 -15.51 -8.60 -8.00
C THR A 131 -16.14 -9.32 -6.83
N ASN A 132 -15.65 -9.09 -5.61
CA ASN A 132 -16.16 -9.70 -4.39
C ASN A 132 -15.76 -8.86 -3.16
N ILE A 133 -16.54 -8.99 -2.09
CA ILE A 133 -16.29 -8.41 -0.78
C ILE A 133 -16.27 -9.54 0.25
N SER A 134 -15.13 -9.79 0.87
CA SER A 134 -15.08 -10.63 2.06
C SER A 134 -15.44 -9.76 3.25
N LYS A 135 -16.53 -10.08 3.94
CA LYS A 135 -16.99 -9.30 5.10
C LYS A 135 -16.00 -9.37 6.25
N SER A 136 -15.96 -8.30 7.02
CA SER A 136 -15.24 -8.25 8.30
C SER A 136 -16.06 -8.97 9.40
N TYR A 137 -15.33 -9.65 10.27
CA TYR A 137 -15.83 -10.22 11.52
C TYR A 137 -14.84 -9.86 12.64
N SER A 138 -15.27 -9.99 13.91
CA SER A 138 -14.36 -9.79 15.05
C SER A 138 -13.12 -10.66 14.89
N SER A 139 -11.93 -10.04 15.02
CA SER A 139 -10.61 -10.65 14.85
C SER A 139 -10.28 -11.14 13.43
N GLU A 140 -11.14 -10.88 12.45
CA GLU A 140 -10.95 -11.29 11.05
C GLU A 140 -11.34 -10.15 10.10
N PRO A 141 -10.42 -9.19 9.82
CA PRO A 141 -10.69 -8.07 8.93
C PRO A 141 -11.05 -8.54 7.52
N GLY A 142 -12.15 -8.02 7.00
CA GLY A 142 -12.58 -8.28 5.64
C GLY A 142 -11.72 -7.55 4.60
N ARG A 143 -11.95 -7.85 3.32
CA ARG A 143 -11.21 -7.22 2.22
C ARG A 143 -12.02 -7.12 0.94
N LEU A 144 -11.74 -6.09 0.17
CA LEU A 144 -12.16 -5.99 -1.22
C LEU A 144 -11.30 -6.90 -2.10
N GLN A 145 -11.94 -7.58 -3.02
CA GLN A 145 -11.29 -8.37 -4.05
C GLN A 145 -11.66 -7.77 -5.41
N GLY A 146 -10.68 -7.59 -6.27
CA GLY A 146 -10.89 -7.00 -7.57
C GLY A 146 -9.94 -7.54 -8.62
N SER A 147 -10.21 -7.23 -9.88
CA SER A 147 -9.35 -7.56 -11.00
C SER A 147 -8.80 -6.29 -11.64
N ILE A 148 -7.51 -6.31 -11.96
CA ILE A 148 -6.80 -5.20 -12.60
C ILE A 148 -6.45 -5.61 -14.03
N ALA A 149 -6.98 -4.88 -15.01
CA ALA A 149 -6.64 -5.08 -16.41
C ALA A 149 -5.41 -4.23 -16.80
N TYR A 150 -4.22 -4.54 -16.28
CA TYR A 150 -2.99 -3.74 -16.35
C TYR A 150 -2.73 -3.06 -17.71
N ARG A 151 -3.08 -3.70 -18.84
CA ARG A 151 -2.84 -3.14 -20.18
C ARG A 151 -3.86 -2.07 -20.60
N ARG A 152 -5.01 -1.94 -19.95
CA ARG A 152 -6.14 -1.11 -20.37
C ARG A 152 -6.62 -0.12 -19.34
N SER A 153 -6.20 -0.30 -18.10
CA SER A 153 -6.74 0.44 -16.97
C SER A 153 -5.72 1.35 -16.27
N LEU A 154 -4.53 1.55 -16.85
CA LEU A 154 -3.57 2.53 -16.34
C LEU A 154 -4.15 3.94 -16.54
N VAL A 155 -4.34 4.66 -15.45
CA VAL A 155 -4.97 5.97 -15.43
C VAL A 155 -4.12 7.06 -14.76
N GLY A 156 -2.94 6.69 -14.23
CA GLY A 156 -2.04 7.64 -13.58
C GLY A 156 -0.73 7.02 -13.11
N ILE A 157 0.12 7.87 -12.60
CA ILE A 157 1.46 7.51 -12.10
C ILE A 157 1.53 7.91 -10.62
N ILE A 158 2.14 7.03 -9.82
CA ILE A 158 2.49 7.30 -8.43
C ILE A 158 3.86 7.95 -8.43
N ASP A 159 3.95 9.15 -7.85
CA ASP A 159 5.20 9.91 -7.73
C ASP A 159 5.91 9.62 -6.39
N GLY A 160 5.15 9.23 -5.36
CA GLY A 160 5.72 8.91 -4.07
C GLY A 160 4.79 8.11 -3.15
N ASN A 161 5.42 7.56 -2.10
CA ASN A 161 4.80 6.86 -0.99
C ASN A 161 5.33 7.48 0.31
N SER A 162 4.43 8.02 1.11
CA SER A 162 4.73 8.75 2.33
C SER A 162 4.01 8.14 3.53
N ALA A 163 4.22 8.68 4.72
CA ALA A 163 3.53 8.24 5.92
C ALA A 163 2.01 8.45 5.85
N SER A 164 1.57 9.48 5.13
CA SER A 164 0.15 9.87 4.97
C SER A 164 -0.49 9.34 3.68
N GLY A 165 0.20 8.50 2.92
CA GLY A 165 -0.34 7.82 1.75
C GLY A 165 0.52 7.87 0.51
N ILE A 166 -0.07 7.47 -0.61
CA ILE A 166 0.53 7.60 -1.93
C ILE A 166 0.00 8.85 -2.62
N TYR A 167 0.85 9.51 -3.38
CA TYR A 167 0.51 10.68 -4.19
C TYR A 167 1.10 10.56 -5.59
N GLY A 168 0.53 11.34 -6.50
CA GLY A 168 0.97 11.35 -7.89
C GLY A 168 0.01 12.10 -8.78
N HIS A 169 -0.01 11.75 -10.06
CA HIS A 169 -0.86 12.41 -11.04
C HIS A 169 -1.61 11.43 -11.92
N LEU A 170 -2.85 11.76 -12.24
CA LEU A 170 -3.71 11.04 -13.14
C LEU A 170 -3.59 11.59 -14.58
N ASP A 171 -3.92 10.77 -15.56
CA ASP A 171 -4.02 11.22 -16.96
C ASP A 171 -5.05 12.33 -17.10
N THR A 172 -4.71 13.39 -17.84
CA THR A 172 -5.57 14.57 -18.01
C THR A 172 -6.91 14.22 -18.67
N ASN A 173 -6.93 13.33 -19.66
CA ASN A 173 -8.16 12.94 -20.33
C ASN A 173 -9.03 12.08 -19.41
N TYR A 174 -8.41 11.23 -18.60
CA TYR A 174 -9.11 10.46 -17.57
C TYR A 174 -9.75 11.38 -16.54
N CYS A 175 -9.00 12.36 -16.02
CA CYS A 175 -9.52 13.35 -15.07
C CYS A 175 -10.69 14.11 -15.65
N GLN A 176 -10.58 14.63 -16.89
CA GLN A 176 -11.65 15.35 -17.55
C GLN A 176 -12.90 14.48 -17.76
N ALA A 177 -12.72 13.24 -18.20
CA ALA A 177 -13.84 12.33 -18.46
C ALA A 177 -14.52 11.85 -17.17
N LYS A 178 -13.75 11.64 -16.08
CA LYS A 178 -14.27 11.05 -14.85
C LYS A 178 -14.74 12.08 -13.83
N TYR A 179 -14.08 13.24 -13.76
CA TYR A 179 -14.24 14.25 -12.71
C TYR A 179 -14.52 15.65 -13.24
N GLY A 180 -14.58 15.85 -14.58
CA GLY A 180 -14.76 17.19 -15.18
C GLY A 180 -16.01 17.92 -14.71
N ASP A 181 -17.10 17.17 -14.47
CA ASP A 181 -18.37 17.69 -13.97
C ASP A 181 -18.58 17.41 -12.47
N ALA A 182 -17.55 16.89 -11.75
CA ALA A 182 -17.68 16.57 -10.35
C ALA A 182 -17.78 17.85 -9.50
N GLU A 183 -18.62 17.80 -8.48
CA GLU A 183 -18.74 18.87 -7.50
C GLU A 183 -17.43 19.02 -6.70
N ARG A 184 -16.95 20.26 -6.59
CA ARG A 184 -15.79 20.60 -5.76
C ARG A 184 -16.19 20.69 -4.31
N MET A 185 -15.39 20.07 -3.46
CA MET A 185 -15.60 20.05 -2.03
C MET A 185 -14.48 20.83 -1.30
N TYR A 186 -14.85 21.62 -0.30
CA TYR A 186 -13.85 22.25 0.57
C TYR A 186 -13.22 21.24 1.51
N ILE A 187 -11.98 21.48 1.90
CA ILE A 187 -11.32 20.75 2.98
C ILE A 187 -11.51 21.47 4.32
N ALA A 188 -11.55 20.72 5.40
CA ALA A 188 -11.54 21.26 6.75
C ALA A 188 -10.13 21.17 7.34
N ARG A 189 -9.81 22.10 8.25
CA ARG A 189 -8.61 21.98 9.06
C ARG A 189 -8.86 21.08 10.27
N GLY A 190 -7.82 20.48 10.84
CA GLY A 190 -7.94 19.55 11.97
C GLY A 190 -8.68 20.13 13.19
N HIS A 191 -8.58 21.45 13.44
CA HIS A 191 -9.30 22.11 14.52
C HIS A 191 -10.81 22.26 14.28
N GLU A 192 -11.29 22.15 13.04
CA GLU A 192 -12.72 22.19 12.67
C GLU A 192 -13.39 20.82 12.88
N VAL A 193 -12.61 19.74 12.88
CA VAL A 193 -13.12 18.37 13.06
C VAL A 193 -13.66 18.17 14.47
N ARG A 194 -14.86 17.61 14.59
CA ARG A 194 -15.54 17.43 15.87
C ARG A 194 -16.20 16.06 15.96
N LYS A 195 -16.49 15.63 17.19
CA LYS A 195 -17.30 14.43 17.46
C LYS A 195 -18.70 14.56 16.89
N GLY A 196 -19.32 13.44 16.54
CA GLY A 196 -20.66 13.32 16.03
C GLY A 196 -20.72 12.89 14.57
N GLN A 197 -21.87 13.08 13.98
CA GLN A 197 -22.20 12.58 12.65
C GLN A 197 -21.24 13.05 11.55
N ALA A 198 -20.81 12.09 10.73
CA ALA A 198 -20.03 12.30 9.53
C ALA A 198 -20.37 11.19 8.51
N TYR A 199 -19.72 11.19 7.34
CA TYR A 199 -19.99 10.22 6.28
C TYR A 199 -18.70 9.76 5.65
N ILE A 200 -18.64 8.47 5.27
CA ILE A 200 -17.63 7.93 4.36
C ILE A 200 -18.23 7.87 2.96
N TYR A 201 -17.51 8.38 1.97
CA TYR A 201 -17.88 8.21 0.58
C TYR A 201 -17.13 7.03 -0.03
N SER A 202 -17.84 6.12 -0.66
CA SER A 202 -17.27 4.91 -1.27
C SER A 202 -18.05 4.44 -2.48
N ARG A 203 -17.37 3.68 -3.35
CA ARG A 203 -17.96 3.02 -4.53
C ARG A 203 -18.03 1.49 -4.38
N MET A 204 -18.06 0.98 -3.17
CA MET A 204 -18.05 -0.48 -2.94
C MET A 204 -19.29 -1.18 -3.49
N SER A 205 -20.44 -0.49 -3.52
CA SER A 205 -21.68 -0.97 -4.13
C SER A 205 -21.69 -0.89 -5.68
N GLY A 206 -20.64 -0.26 -6.28
CA GLY A 206 -20.55 0.06 -7.71
C GLY A 206 -20.81 1.52 -8.02
N GLU A 207 -21.71 2.17 -7.29
CA GLU A 207 -22.00 3.61 -7.38
C GLU A 207 -21.36 4.36 -6.21
N LEU A 208 -21.21 5.70 -6.37
CA LEU A 208 -20.71 6.54 -5.28
C LEU A 208 -21.84 6.74 -4.26
N GLU A 209 -21.65 6.16 -3.09
CA GLU A 209 -22.59 6.28 -1.98
C GLU A 209 -21.92 6.90 -0.77
N LYS A 210 -22.73 7.47 0.11
CA LYS A 210 -22.31 7.98 1.40
C LYS A 210 -22.85 7.08 2.49
N TYR A 211 -21.98 6.65 3.38
CA TYR A 211 -22.31 5.80 4.52
C TYR A 211 -22.12 6.58 5.82
N GLU A 212 -23.10 6.51 6.69
CA GLU A 212 -23.08 7.25 7.95
C GLU A 212 -22.13 6.64 8.97
N ILE A 213 -21.38 7.53 9.64
CA ILE A 213 -20.49 7.19 10.75
C ILE A 213 -20.68 8.18 11.88
N ASP A 214 -20.32 7.80 13.10
CA ASP A 214 -20.20 8.69 14.24
C ASP A 214 -18.73 8.84 14.66
N ILE A 215 -18.22 10.06 14.69
CA ILE A 215 -16.86 10.36 15.16
C ILE A 215 -16.86 10.34 16.68
N GLU A 216 -16.24 9.33 17.27
CA GLU A 216 -16.21 9.13 18.72
C GLU A 216 -15.06 9.86 19.41
N TYR A 217 -13.90 9.94 18.71
CA TYR A 217 -12.72 10.59 19.28
C TYR A 217 -11.93 11.33 18.19
N VAL A 218 -11.31 12.45 18.59
CA VAL A 218 -10.45 13.28 17.72
C VAL A 218 -9.15 13.57 18.45
N ASP A 219 -8.03 13.07 17.90
CA ASP A 219 -6.68 13.36 18.37
C ASP A 219 -5.98 14.31 17.41
N ARG A 220 -5.76 15.56 17.86
CA ARG A 220 -5.09 16.58 17.06
C ARG A 220 -3.56 16.52 17.12
N ASN A 221 -3.01 15.64 17.96
CA ASN A 221 -1.58 15.48 18.12
C ASN A 221 -1.04 14.22 17.42
N SER A 222 -1.92 13.33 17.00
CA SER A 222 -1.53 12.16 16.21
C SER A 222 -1.15 12.57 14.80
N SER A 223 -0.19 11.87 14.19
CA SER A 223 0.22 12.07 12.79
C SER A 223 -0.63 11.29 11.79
N ASP A 224 -1.27 10.19 12.23
CA ASP A 224 -1.87 9.20 11.34
C ASP A 224 -3.25 8.68 11.79
N LYS A 225 -3.57 8.74 13.08
CA LYS A 225 -4.83 8.26 13.68
C LYS A 225 -5.56 9.39 14.40
N ASN A 226 -5.92 10.41 13.63
CA ASN A 226 -6.53 11.62 14.16
C ASN A 226 -8.01 11.45 14.49
N ILE A 227 -8.71 10.56 13.79
CA ILE A 227 -10.15 10.35 13.87
C ILE A 227 -10.40 8.91 14.27
N GLU A 228 -11.14 8.67 15.37
CA GLU A 228 -11.76 7.38 15.64
C GLU A 228 -13.25 7.50 15.35
N PHE A 229 -13.78 6.55 14.61
CA PHE A 229 -15.17 6.55 14.23
C PHE A 229 -15.82 5.17 14.36
N HIS A 230 -17.13 5.18 14.50
CA HIS A 230 -17.99 4.00 14.47
C HIS A 230 -18.93 4.08 13.27
N VAL A 231 -19.04 3.00 12.51
CA VAL A 231 -19.96 2.87 11.38
C VAL A 231 -21.37 2.66 11.94
N THR A 232 -22.27 3.57 11.62
CA THR A 232 -23.69 3.53 12.05
C THR A 232 -24.63 3.20 10.92
N ASP A 233 -24.12 3.10 9.70
CA ASP A 233 -24.89 2.80 8.48
C ASP A 233 -25.15 1.30 8.34
N ASP A 234 -26.41 0.90 8.45
CA ASP A 234 -26.83 -0.50 8.34
C ASP A 234 -26.50 -1.10 6.96
N ALA A 235 -26.58 -0.30 5.87
CA ALA A 235 -26.29 -0.80 4.53
C ALA A 235 -24.79 -1.12 4.37
N LEU A 236 -23.90 -0.31 4.95
CA LEU A 236 -22.48 -0.61 4.97
C LEU A 236 -22.17 -1.85 5.82
N ILE A 237 -22.77 -1.95 7.02
CA ILE A 237 -22.60 -3.11 7.89
C ILE A 237 -23.12 -4.38 7.21
N ASP A 238 -24.28 -4.32 6.56
CA ASP A 238 -24.83 -5.45 5.82
C ASP A 238 -23.97 -5.84 4.62
N LEU A 239 -23.34 -4.88 3.95
CA LEU A 239 -22.49 -5.13 2.79
C LEU A 239 -21.14 -5.71 3.17
N THR A 240 -20.47 -5.13 4.17
CA THR A 240 -19.05 -5.36 4.47
C THR A 240 -18.77 -5.90 5.87
N GLY A 241 -19.74 -5.86 6.79
CA GLY A 241 -19.55 -6.16 8.21
C GLY A 241 -18.81 -5.05 8.98
N GLY A 242 -18.59 -3.87 8.35
CA GLY A 242 -17.84 -2.75 8.88
C GLY A 242 -16.73 -2.27 7.94
N VAL A 243 -15.65 -1.75 8.48
CA VAL A 243 -14.49 -1.32 7.70
C VAL A 243 -13.73 -2.53 7.15
N VAL A 244 -13.38 -2.53 5.86
CA VAL A 244 -12.65 -3.62 5.18
C VAL A 244 -11.38 -3.10 4.54
N GLN A 245 -10.40 -3.98 4.34
CA GLN A 245 -9.20 -3.66 3.56
C GLN A 245 -9.58 -3.28 2.13
N GLY A 246 -9.04 -2.16 1.65
CA GLY A 246 -9.41 -1.52 0.39
C GLY A 246 -10.26 -0.25 0.57
N MET A 247 -10.86 -0.03 1.76
CA MET A 247 -11.49 1.24 2.11
C MET A 247 -10.48 2.33 2.49
N SER A 248 -9.23 1.98 2.74
CA SER A 248 -8.16 2.96 3.00
C SER A 248 -8.13 4.02 1.91
N GLY A 249 -8.16 5.29 2.31
CA GLY A 249 -8.29 6.45 1.42
C GLY A 249 -9.74 6.91 1.19
N SER A 250 -10.76 6.15 1.57
CA SER A 250 -12.16 6.62 1.44
C SER A 250 -12.33 7.95 2.19
N PRO A 251 -12.76 9.03 1.51
CA PRO A 251 -12.85 10.34 2.15
C PRO A 251 -13.93 10.36 3.24
N ILE A 252 -13.59 11.01 4.35
CA ILE A 252 -14.50 11.28 5.47
C ILE A 252 -15.00 12.71 5.34
N ILE A 253 -16.32 12.87 5.35
CA ILE A 253 -17.00 14.14 5.13
C ILE A 253 -17.78 14.54 6.38
N GLN A 254 -17.57 15.75 6.87
CA GLN A 254 -18.35 16.36 7.93
C GLN A 254 -18.75 17.79 7.52
N ASP A 255 -20.01 18.15 7.72
CA ASP A 255 -20.56 19.49 7.37
C ASP A 255 -20.26 19.92 5.91
N GLY A 256 -20.25 18.96 4.97
CA GLY A 256 -19.99 19.24 3.55
C GLY A 256 -18.53 19.51 3.20
N LYS A 257 -17.59 19.25 4.12
CA LYS A 257 -16.15 19.36 3.90
C LYS A 257 -15.45 18.02 4.03
N ILE A 258 -14.40 17.81 3.26
CA ILE A 258 -13.48 16.68 3.45
C ILE A 258 -12.67 16.96 4.70
N ILE A 259 -12.80 16.11 5.71
CA ILE A 259 -12.08 16.24 6.99
C ILE A 259 -10.88 15.30 7.07
N GLY A 260 -10.89 14.22 6.29
CA GLY A 260 -9.86 13.19 6.35
C GLY A 260 -10.15 12.01 5.45
N ALA A 261 -9.44 10.93 5.69
CA ALA A 261 -9.60 9.66 4.99
C ALA A 261 -9.57 8.48 5.97
N VAL A 262 -10.30 7.43 5.64
CA VAL A 262 -10.23 6.14 6.37
C VAL A 262 -8.84 5.54 6.20
N THR A 263 -8.26 5.04 7.29
CA THR A 263 -6.92 4.42 7.25
C THR A 263 -6.91 2.97 7.73
N HIS A 264 -7.38 2.70 8.94
CA HIS A 264 -7.28 1.38 9.56
C HIS A 264 -8.61 0.95 10.18
N VAL A 265 -8.78 -0.36 10.33
CA VAL A 265 -9.90 -0.98 11.04
C VAL A 265 -9.45 -1.43 12.44
N PHE A 266 -10.35 -1.43 13.40
CA PHE A 266 -10.13 -2.11 14.68
C PHE A 266 -10.27 -3.63 14.46
N VAL A 267 -9.27 -4.39 14.85
CA VAL A 267 -9.25 -5.84 14.63
C VAL A 267 -10.37 -6.55 15.39
N ASP A 268 -10.62 -6.12 16.63
CA ASP A 268 -11.62 -6.75 17.51
C ASP A 268 -13.05 -6.25 17.25
N ASP A 269 -13.20 -5.08 16.62
CA ASP A 269 -14.48 -4.48 16.29
C ASP A 269 -14.43 -3.80 14.92
N PRO A 270 -14.73 -4.52 13.84
CA PRO A 270 -14.65 -3.95 12.48
C PRO A 270 -15.67 -2.85 12.20
N THR A 271 -16.66 -2.63 13.05
CA THR A 271 -17.55 -1.47 12.91
C THR A 271 -16.87 -0.16 13.31
N ARG A 272 -15.66 -0.23 13.89
CA ARG A 272 -14.85 0.93 14.27
C ARG A 272 -13.60 1.04 13.40
N GLY A 273 -13.21 2.27 13.14
CA GLY A 273 -12.04 2.56 12.31
C GLY A 273 -11.31 3.82 12.72
N TYR A 274 -10.12 3.96 12.14
CA TYR A 274 -9.31 5.17 12.23
C TYR A 274 -9.33 5.95 10.92
N GLY A 275 -9.16 7.25 11.01
CA GLY A 275 -8.90 8.14 9.89
C GLY A 275 -7.79 9.12 10.19
N ILE A 276 -7.13 9.56 9.13
CA ILE A 276 -6.14 10.64 9.13
C ILE A 276 -6.83 11.96 8.78
N PHE A 277 -6.36 13.09 9.31
CA PHE A 277 -6.83 14.40 8.84
C PHE A 277 -6.40 14.64 7.39
N ILE A 278 -7.26 15.29 6.63
CA ILE A 278 -6.92 15.70 5.26
C ILE A 278 -5.74 16.68 5.24
N GLU A 279 -5.59 17.50 6.28
CA GLU A 279 -4.49 18.43 6.46
C GLU A 279 -3.14 17.71 6.51
N ASN A 280 -3.04 16.58 7.23
CA ASN A 280 -1.82 15.78 7.29
C ASN A 280 -1.47 15.13 5.95
N MET A 281 -2.47 14.82 5.11
CA MET A 281 -2.23 14.31 3.77
C MET A 281 -1.70 15.38 2.80
N LEU A 282 -1.94 16.65 3.08
CA LEU A 282 -1.57 17.78 2.22
C LEU A 282 -0.21 18.40 2.57
N GLU A 283 0.38 18.05 3.72
CA GLU A 283 1.67 18.60 4.17
C GLU A 283 2.89 17.87 3.58
N GLU A 284 2.68 16.93 2.66
CA GLU A 284 3.70 16.10 2.02
C GLU A 284 4.29 16.71 0.72
#